data_0610a517180887410aab2e6710cab1d5
#
_entry.id   0610a517180887410aab2e6710cab1d5
#
_cell.length_a   1.000
_cell.length_b   1.000
_cell.length_c   1.000
_cell.angle_alpha   90.00
_cell.angle_beta   90.00
_cell.angle_gamma   90.00
#
_symmetry.space_group_name_H-M   'P 1'
#
loop_
_entity.id
_entity.type
_entity.pdbx_description
1 polymer ?
#
loop_
_entity_poly.entity_id
_entity_poly.type
_entity_poly.pdbx_seq_one_letter_code
_entity_poly.pdbx_strand_id
1 'polypeptide(L)'
;MRKAIISNPKRSPMNRIILSICFLITVAQANSQTSVSKITTGIDSADYFMQKVLMEKQNGRRLESLKYFEKAAKYDANSKPIVTELASAYLDLHRYGIAREMFKKLESLGDQTAANYKQLLTLSFQLKQNDDVLVYADKLKKADPSEKVAYYIGRVNYDNDNYGVAIKTLNEAAIEEPANAEVPYLIAHSYADMMNYKLAIPFFQKAIALKPTEGYWIYELGLICYAMHDDKNSLKYILEAADKGFKRDNDYLENLGIAYLNVGDLDNGVKILNEILIKKPSDMNLLNMIAEAYYYKGKFQQAMDYWDKILEYDKTDASALYMIGMCYQKKGGKENIAKGIQLCDVAIGMDPSLGSYRQKKMMAGL
;
A
#
# COMPACT_ATOMS: atom_id res chain seq x y z
N MET A 1 -16.89 -13.61 -14.62
CA MET A 1 -15.84 -12.57 -14.50
C MET A 1 -15.28 -12.68 -13.08
N ARG A 2 -14.09 -13.24 -12.94
CA ARG A 2 -13.41 -13.27 -11.63
C ARG A 2 -13.04 -11.84 -11.25
N LYS A 3 -13.73 -11.23 -10.29
CA LYS A 3 -13.24 -10.01 -9.63
C LYS A 3 -12.05 -10.43 -8.78
N ALA A 4 -10.87 -9.92 -9.06
CA ALA A 4 -9.76 -10.03 -8.12
C ALA A 4 -10.22 -9.37 -6.82
N ILE A 5 -10.23 -10.15 -5.73
CA ILE A 5 -10.43 -9.62 -4.38
C ILE A 5 -9.10 -8.98 -4.00
N ILE A 6 -8.83 -7.83 -4.61
CA ILE A 6 -7.80 -6.93 -4.11
C ILE A 6 -8.46 -6.23 -2.94
N SER A 7 -8.44 -6.90 -1.77
CA SER A 7 -8.78 -6.23 -0.52
C SER A 7 -7.77 -5.11 -0.36
N ASN A 8 -8.24 -3.88 -0.39
CA ASN A 8 -7.42 -2.71 -0.12
C ASN A 8 -6.87 -2.88 1.31
N PRO A 9 -5.61 -3.28 1.50
CA PRO A 9 -5.08 -3.45 2.84
C PRO A 9 -5.06 -2.07 3.47
N LYS A 10 -5.62 -1.95 4.66
CA LYS A 10 -5.41 -0.78 5.53
C LYS A 10 -3.92 -0.48 5.50
N ARG A 11 -3.57 0.63 4.82
CA ARG A 11 -2.20 1.08 4.61
C ARG A 11 -1.44 0.98 5.93
N SER A 12 -0.48 0.05 6.02
CA SER A 12 0.41 -0.03 7.17
C SER A 12 1.26 1.25 7.23
N PRO A 13 1.58 1.76 8.42
CA PRO A 13 2.44 2.94 8.54
C PRO A 13 3.81 2.62 7.95
N MET A 14 4.15 3.35 6.90
CA MET A 14 5.40 3.27 6.15
C MET A 14 6.61 3.31 7.09
N ASN A 15 7.45 2.29 7.03
CA ASN A 15 8.73 2.26 7.72
C ASN A 15 9.56 3.48 7.31
N ARG A 16 10.01 4.21 8.32
CA ARG A 16 10.81 5.43 8.22
C ARG A 16 12.12 5.14 7.50
N ILE A 17 12.30 5.66 6.30
CA ILE A 17 13.62 5.78 5.70
C ILE A 17 14.24 7.05 6.30
N ILE A 18 15.20 6.86 7.21
CA ILE A 18 16.03 7.94 7.73
C ILE A 18 17.10 8.22 6.67
N LEU A 19 16.90 9.24 5.87
CA LEU A 19 17.97 9.84 5.08
C LEU A 19 18.77 10.78 5.99
N SER A 20 19.93 10.29 6.49
CA SER A 20 20.92 11.14 7.13
C SER A 20 21.59 12.01 6.08
N ILE A 21 21.18 13.27 5.95
CA ILE A 21 21.91 14.29 5.19
C ILE A 21 22.94 14.89 6.16
N CYS A 22 24.21 14.45 6.06
CA CYS A 22 25.33 15.15 6.67
C CYS A 22 25.57 16.46 5.94
N PHE A 23 25.17 17.59 6.54
CA PHE A 23 25.54 18.94 6.08
C PHE A 23 26.92 19.26 6.66
N LEU A 24 27.94 19.30 5.80
CA LEU A 24 29.24 19.91 6.10
C LEU A 24 29.08 21.44 6.09
N ILE A 25 29.02 22.03 7.28
CA ILE A 25 29.10 23.48 7.44
C ILE A 25 30.58 23.88 7.47
N THR A 26 31.07 24.47 6.37
CA THR A 26 32.33 25.20 6.40
C THR A 26 32.09 26.55 7.08
N VAL A 27 32.61 26.70 8.28
CA VAL A 27 32.61 27.98 8.99
C VAL A 27 33.69 28.88 8.38
N ALA A 28 33.29 29.85 7.59
CA ALA A 28 34.18 30.98 7.23
C ALA A 28 34.24 31.90 8.45
N GLN A 29 35.42 31.99 9.06
CA GLN A 29 35.68 32.99 10.09
C GLN A 29 35.80 34.37 9.42
N ALA A 30 34.75 35.16 9.52
CA ALA A 30 34.82 36.59 9.24
C ALA A 30 35.05 37.32 10.59
N ASN A 31 36.28 37.82 10.80
CA ASN A 31 36.56 38.75 11.86
C ASN A 31 35.84 40.08 11.56
N SER A 32 34.72 40.35 12.18
CA SER A 32 34.14 41.68 12.27
C SER A 32 34.36 42.23 13.67
N GLN A 33 35.13 43.28 13.79
CA GLN A 33 35.23 44.06 15.01
C GLN A 33 33.83 44.61 15.36
N THR A 34 33.22 44.01 16.39
CA THR A 34 31.99 44.54 16.98
C THR A 34 32.32 45.76 17.85
N SER A 35 31.87 46.91 17.42
CA SER A 35 31.75 48.10 18.25
C SER A 35 30.89 47.76 19.48
N VAL A 36 31.48 47.97 20.66
CA VAL A 36 30.80 47.81 21.97
C VAL A 36 29.74 48.91 22.05
N SER A 37 28.54 48.63 21.63
CA SER A 37 27.37 49.45 21.95
C SER A 37 26.88 49.13 23.35
N LYS A 38 26.62 50.18 24.14
CA LYS A 38 26.12 50.20 25.49
C LYS A 38 25.23 49.03 25.83
N ILE A 39 25.62 48.23 26.79
CA ILE A 39 24.78 47.24 27.45
C ILE A 39 23.66 48.00 28.16
N THR A 40 22.52 48.15 27.50
CA THR A 40 21.27 48.48 28.18
C THR A 40 20.82 47.20 28.90
N THR A 41 20.65 47.35 30.20
CA THR A 41 20.12 46.33 31.13
C THR A 41 18.73 45.86 30.69
N GLY A 42 18.68 44.94 29.75
CA GLY A 42 17.42 44.34 29.28
C GLY A 42 17.52 42.85 29.28
N ILE A 43 17.10 42.24 30.36
CA ILE A 43 16.85 40.78 30.48
C ILE A 43 15.87 40.27 29.41
N ASP A 44 15.28 41.20 28.67
CA ASP A 44 14.15 41.01 27.78
C ASP A 44 14.40 41.50 26.32
N SER A 45 15.45 41.06 25.68
CA SER A 45 15.67 41.34 24.26
C SER A 45 15.86 40.06 23.44
N ALA A 46 15.53 40.11 22.13
CA ALA A 46 15.73 38.99 21.24
C ALA A 46 17.21 38.53 21.26
N ASP A 47 18.15 39.48 21.27
CA ASP A 47 19.60 39.20 21.28
C ASP A 47 20.03 38.48 22.56
N TYR A 48 19.51 38.87 23.74
CA TYR A 48 19.80 38.18 24.99
C TYR A 48 19.38 36.71 24.91
N PHE A 49 18.17 36.43 24.44
CA PHE A 49 17.71 35.03 24.32
C PHE A 49 18.48 34.27 23.23
N MET A 50 18.90 34.91 22.15
CA MET A 50 19.75 34.28 21.14
C MET A 50 21.14 33.90 21.69
N GLN A 51 21.73 34.70 22.57
CA GLN A 51 22.96 34.29 23.28
C GLN A 51 22.75 33.05 24.17
N LYS A 52 21.61 32.98 24.85
CA LYS A 52 21.24 31.77 25.63
C LYS A 52 21.04 30.56 24.74
N VAL A 53 20.44 30.72 23.57
CA VAL A 53 20.32 29.66 22.57
C VAL A 53 21.69 29.08 22.18
N LEU A 54 22.66 29.96 21.85
CA LEU A 54 24.01 29.52 21.48
C LEU A 54 24.68 28.71 22.59
N MET A 55 24.53 29.15 23.85
CA MET A 55 25.06 28.46 25.01
C MET A 55 24.43 27.06 25.19
N GLU A 56 23.10 26.95 25.06
CA GLU A 56 22.41 25.66 25.21
C GLU A 56 22.67 24.72 24.02
N LYS A 57 22.84 25.26 22.79
CA LYS A 57 23.28 24.46 21.63
C LYS A 57 24.68 23.87 21.86
N GLN A 58 25.64 24.64 22.38
CA GLN A 58 26.98 24.17 22.70
C GLN A 58 26.97 23.09 23.78
N ASN A 59 26.04 23.18 24.72
CA ASN A 59 25.82 22.17 25.75
C ASN A 59 25.03 20.94 25.29
N GLY A 60 24.61 20.87 24.03
CA GLY A 60 23.80 19.78 23.48
C GLY A 60 22.35 19.74 23.98
N ARG A 61 21.87 20.79 24.65
CA ARG A 61 20.55 20.88 25.28
C ARG A 61 19.49 21.41 24.29
N ARG A 62 19.10 20.60 23.34
CA ARG A 62 18.19 20.98 22.24
C ARG A 62 16.84 21.55 22.71
N LEU A 63 16.22 20.96 23.72
CA LEU A 63 14.91 21.42 24.22
C LEU A 63 15.01 22.78 24.94
N GLU A 64 16.07 23.01 25.71
CA GLU A 64 16.31 24.29 26.37
C GLU A 64 16.65 25.38 25.34
N SER A 65 17.46 25.06 24.34
CA SER A 65 17.72 25.93 23.21
C SER A 65 16.42 26.36 22.50
N LEU A 66 15.50 25.41 22.23
CA LEU A 66 14.19 25.73 21.64
C LEU A 66 13.39 26.72 22.49
N LYS A 67 13.32 26.51 23.81
CA LYS A 67 12.62 27.45 24.70
C LYS A 67 13.15 28.88 24.62
N TYR A 68 14.46 29.03 24.46
CA TYR A 68 15.06 30.36 24.28
C TYR A 68 14.81 30.94 22.88
N PHE A 69 14.76 30.09 21.82
CA PHE A 69 14.31 30.54 20.50
C PHE A 69 12.85 31.04 20.52
N GLU A 70 11.95 30.31 21.17
CA GLU A 70 10.56 30.71 21.32
C GLU A 70 10.43 32.04 22.08
N LYS A 71 11.29 32.30 23.09
CA LYS A 71 11.35 33.58 23.81
C LYS A 71 11.88 34.68 22.89
N ALA A 72 12.97 34.46 22.16
CA ALA A 72 13.52 35.44 21.23
C ALA A 72 12.47 35.86 20.17
N ALA A 73 11.72 34.89 19.64
CA ALA A 73 10.65 35.12 18.66
C ALA A 73 9.48 35.94 19.22
N LYS A 74 9.25 36.01 20.55
CA LYS A 74 8.25 36.89 21.16
C LYS A 74 8.65 38.37 21.09
N TYR A 75 9.96 38.65 21.08
CA TYR A 75 10.49 40.02 20.99
C TYR A 75 10.65 40.49 19.55
N ASP A 76 11.03 39.57 18.65
CA ASP A 76 11.12 39.87 17.22
C ASP A 76 10.54 38.68 16.41
N ALA A 77 9.22 38.70 16.28
CA ALA A 77 8.50 37.64 15.60
C ALA A 77 8.79 37.59 14.09
N ASN A 78 9.28 38.64 13.47
CA ASN A 78 9.50 38.77 12.04
C ASN A 78 10.99 38.71 11.67
N SER A 79 11.86 38.46 12.61
CA SER A 79 13.28 38.24 12.37
C SER A 79 13.48 36.96 11.55
N LYS A 80 13.87 37.09 10.28
CA LYS A 80 14.19 35.92 9.44
C LYS A 80 15.20 34.97 10.10
N PRO A 81 16.34 35.45 10.70
CA PRO A 81 17.28 34.57 11.38
C PRO A 81 16.64 33.75 12.51
N ILE A 82 15.81 34.36 13.35
CA ILE A 82 15.15 33.69 14.46
C ILE A 82 14.15 32.65 13.94
N VAL A 83 13.34 32.99 12.94
CA VAL A 83 12.37 32.07 12.33
C VAL A 83 13.07 30.89 11.64
N THR A 84 14.20 31.13 10.97
CA THR A 84 15.01 30.07 10.34
C THR A 84 15.53 29.07 11.39
N GLU A 85 16.08 29.59 12.48
CA GLU A 85 16.59 28.76 13.56
C GLU A 85 15.48 27.98 14.28
N LEU A 86 14.31 28.60 14.45
CA LEU A 86 13.12 27.92 14.99
C LEU A 86 12.66 26.79 14.06
N ALA A 87 12.59 27.04 12.76
CA ALA A 87 12.21 26.04 11.77
C ALA A 87 13.16 24.83 11.86
N SER A 88 14.46 25.07 11.90
CA SER A 88 15.48 24.03 12.05
C SER A 88 15.37 23.29 13.39
N ALA A 89 15.16 24.00 14.50
CA ALA A 89 15.00 23.37 15.81
C ALA A 89 13.75 22.47 15.89
N TYR A 90 12.65 22.87 15.28
CA TYR A 90 11.46 22.05 15.22
C TYR A 90 11.62 20.83 14.29
N LEU A 91 12.40 20.93 13.19
CA LEU A 91 12.78 19.79 12.37
C LEU A 91 13.60 18.77 13.16
N ASP A 92 14.63 19.22 13.87
CA ASP A 92 15.49 18.35 14.70
C ASP A 92 14.71 17.60 15.78
N LEU A 93 13.63 18.20 16.27
CA LEU A 93 12.74 17.61 17.26
C LEU A 93 11.56 16.84 16.63
N HIS A 94 11.57 16.63 15.31
CA HIS A 94 10.52 15.95 14.55
C HIS A 94 9.12 16.58 14.71
N ARG A 95 9.05 17.87 15.06
CA ARG A 95 7.79 18.64 15.14
C ARG A 95 7.44 19.22 13.77
N TYR A 96 7.21 18.32 12.81
CA TYR A 96 7.09 18.67 11.38
C TYR A 96 5.98 19.68 11.07
N GLY A 97 4.83 19.60 11.75
CA GLY A 97 3.74 20.55 11.55
C GLY A 97 4.15 21.99 11.90
N ILE A 98 4.83 22.18 13.05
CA ILE A 98 5.28 23.50 13.48
C ILE A 98 6.44 23.98 12.61
N ALA A 99 7.38 23.12 12.27
CA ALA A 99 8.48 23.44 11.35
C ALA A 99 7.94 23.97 10.02
N ARG A 100 6.92 23.31 9.44
CA ARG A 100 6.28 23.75 8.20
C ARG A 100 5.68 25.15 8.33
N GLU A 101 5.00 25.46 9.43
CA GLU A 101 4.44 26.81 9.65
C GLU A 101 5.56 27.86 9.76
N MET A 102 6.73 27.52 10.33
CA MET A 102 7.87 28.43 10.36
C MET A 102 8.45 28.64 8.95
N PHE A 103 8.55 27.62 8.10
CA PHE A 103 8.97 27.80 6.70
C PHE A 103 7.95 28.59 5.87
N LYS A 104 6.63 28.43 6.10
CA LYS A 104 5.59 29.31 5.50
C LYS A 104 5.75 30.77 5.97
N LYS A 105 6.09 30.96 7.22
CA LYS A 105 6.38 32.29 7.73
C LYS A 105 7.62 32.89 7.07
N LEU A 106 8.69 32.12 6.85
CA LEU A 106 9.85 32.56 6.08
C LEU A 106 9.48 33.01 4.67
N GLU A 107 8.62 32.23 3.98
CA GLU A 107 8.09 32.61 2.67
C GLU A 107 7.35 33.96 2.74
N SER A 108 6.48 34.16 3.75
CA SER A 108 5.76 35.43 3.96
C SER A 108 6.68 36.61 4.26
N LEU A 109 7.86 36.35 4.84
CA LEU A 109 8.91 37.34 5.08
C LEU A 109 9.81 37.55 3.86
N GLY A 110 9.47 36.94 2.71
CA GLY A 110 10.16 37.09 1.43
C GLY A 110 11.32 36.12 1.22
N ASP A 111 11.36 34.98 1.90
CA ASP A 111 12.28 33.89 1.58
C ASP A 111 11.65 32.98 0.52
N GLN A 112 11.87 33.34 -0.74
CA GLN A 112 11.38 32.62 -1.92
C GLN A 112 12.48 31.74 -2.56
N THR A 113 13.40 31.26 -1.74
CA THR A 113 14.52 30.43 -2.20
C THR A 113 14.08 28.99 -2.48
N ALA A 114 14.80 28.33 -3.40
CA ALA A 114 14.60 26.89 -3.66
C ALA A 114 14.78 26.06 -2.38
N ALA A 115 15.69 26.45 -1.49
CA ALA A 115 15.91 25.77 -0.22
C ALA A 115 14.65 25.80 0.68
N ASN A 116 14.01 26.98 0.80
CA ASN A 116 12.78 27.10 1.58
C ASN A 116 11.62 26.30 0.95
N TYR A 117 11.44 26.39 -0.36
CA TYR A 117 10.39 25.63 -1.05
C TYR A 117 10.62 24.13 -0.99
N LYS A 118 11.86 23.65 -0.99
CA LYS A 118 12.19 22.23 -0.82
C LYS A 118 11.79 21.72 0.55
N GLN A 119 12.02 22.51 1.60
CA GLN A 119 11.55 22.16 2.97
C GLN A 119 10.02 22.11 3.03
N LEU A 120 9.35 23.12 2.46
CA LEU A 120 7.89 23.16 2.41
C LEU A 120 7.30 21.98 1.64
N LEU A 121 7.87 21.65 0.48
CA LEU A 121 7.47 20.47 -0.31
C LEU A 121 7.61 19.17 0.51
N THR A 122 8.80 18.97 1.07
CA THR A 122 9.10 17.73 1.82
C THR A 122 8.20 17.58 3.05
N LEU A 123 8.03 18.66 3.82
CA LEU A 123 7.18 18.66 5.01
C LEU A 123 5.71 18.50 4.65
N SER A 124 5.22 19.16 3.61
CA SER A 124 3.84 19.01 3.15
C SER A 124 3.57 17.57 2.69
N PHE A 125 4.52 16.96 1.98
CA PHE A 125 4.41 15.56 1.58
C PHE A 125 4.40 14.61 2.78
N GLN A 126 5.28 14.83 3.75
CA GLN A 126 5.34 14.02 4.98
C GLN A 126 4.07 14.14 5.82
N LEU A 127 3.45 15.31 5.83
CA LEU A 127 2.20 15.61 6.54
C LEU A 127 0.94 15.29 5.71
N LYS A 128 1.09 14.75 4.49
CA LYS A 128 -0.01 14.43 3.56
C LYS A 128 -0.89 15.63 3.22
N GLN A 129 -0.30 16.80 3.08
CA GLN A 129 -0.97 18.02 2.65
C GLN A 129 -0.88 18.13 1.12
N ASN A 130 -1.68 17.30 0.41
CA ASN A 130 -1.55 17.07 -1.03
C ASN A 130 -1.60 18.37 -1.86
N ASP A 131 -2.50 19.30 -1.52
CA ASP A 131 -2.61 20.58 -2.24
C ASP A 131 -1.33 21.42 -2.10
N ASP A 132 -0.77 21.48 -0.90
CA ASP A 132 0.48 22.22 -0.65
C ASP A 132 1.67 21.54 -1.35
N VAL A 133 1.68 20.21 -1.46
CA VAL A 133 2.72 19.49 -2.21
C VAL A 133 2.75 19.97 -3.67
N LEU A 134 1.60 20.06 -4.32
CA LEU A 134 1.52 20.51 -5.72
C LEU A 134 1.95 21.99 -5.85
N VAL A 135 1.52 22.84 -4.92
CA VAL A 135 1.90 24.26 -4.89
C VAL A 135 3.42 24.43 -4.73
N TYR A 136 4.01 23.74 -3.74
CA TYR A 136 5.44 23.90 -3.47
C TYR A 136 6.33 23.18 -4.47
N ALA A 137 5.86 22.13 -5.11
CA ALA A 137 6.54 21.49 -6.24
C ALA A 137 6.67 22.48 -7.43
N ASP A 138 5.59 23.20 -7.77
CA ASP A 138 5.60 24.22 -8.82
C ASP A 138 6.54 25.40 -8.47
N LYS A 139 6.44 25.93 -7.23
CA LYS A 139 7.30 27.01 -6.76
C LYS A 139 8.78 26.61 -6.76
N LEU A 140 9.08 25.40 -6.29
CA LEU A 140 10.44 24.87 -6.26
C LEU A 140 11.00 24.75 -7.69
N LYS A 141 10.23 24.16 -8.61
CA LYS A 141 10.67 24.00 -10.01
C LYS A 141 10.89 25.33 -10.73
N LYS A 142 10.12 26.38 -10.37
CA LYS A 142 10.30 27.74 -10.88
C LYS A 142 11.55 28.41 -10.29
N ALA A 143 11.84 28.18 -9.00
CA ALA A 143 13.02 28.72 -8.32
C ALA A 143 14.31 28.02 -8.75
N ASP A 144 14.26 26.73 -8.98
CA ASP A 144 15.36 25.91 -9.49
C ASP A 144 14.83 24.79 -10.41
N PRO A 145 14.96 24.98 -11.75
CA PRO A 145 14.52 23.99 -12.72
C PRO A 145 15.24 22.62 -12.63
N SER A 146 16.39 22.53 -11.96
CA SER A 146 17.12 21.27 -11.79
C SER A 146 16.56 20.37 -10.68
N GLU A 147 15.74 20.92 -9.79
CA GLU A 147 15.17 20.17 -8.67
C GLU A 147 14.18 19.08 -9.13
N LYS A 148 14.24 17.95 -8.46
CA LYS A 148 13.46 16.75 -8.78
C LYS A 148 12.14 16.79 -8.03
N VAL A 149 11.05 17.04 -8.73
CA VAL A 149 9.72 17.19 -8.13
C VAL A 149 8.68 16.20 -8.69
N ALA A 150 9.01 15.53 -9.81
CA ALA A 150 8.05 14.71 -10.53
C ALA A 150 7.51 13.54 -9.69
N TYR A 151 8.35 12.95 -8.83
CA TYR A 151 7.90 11.90 -7.91
C TYR A 151 6.80 12.38 -6.95
N TYR A 152 6.97 13.55 -6.35
CA TYR A 152 5.99 14.13 -5.41
C TYR A 152 4.65 14.41 -6.09
N ILE A 153 4.70 15.00 -7.29
CA ILE A 153 3.51 15.31 -8.09
C ILE A 153 2.82 14.00 -8.52
N GLY A 154 3.57 13.03 -9.00
CA GLY A 154 3.05 11.74 -9.42
C GLY A 154 2.40 10.97 -8.28
N ARG A 155 3.03 10.97 -7.10
CA ARG A 155 2.49 10.32 -5.90
C ARG A 155 1.19 10.96 -5.42
N VAL A 156 1.12 12.29 -5.39
CA VAL A 156 -0.10 13.00 -5.00
C VAL A 156 -1.23 12.72 -5.99
N ASN A 157 -0.95 12.70 -7.30
CA ASN A 157 -1.96 12.38 -8.29
C ASN A 157 -2.44 10.92 -8.18
N TYR A 158 -1.54 9.97 -7.88
CA TYR A 158 -1.92 8.60 -7.58
C TYR A 158 -2.83 8.52 -6.34
N ASP A 159 -2.47 9.19 -5.25
CA ASP A 159 -3.24 9.21 -4.00
C ASP A 159 -4.64 9.85 -4.16
N ASN A 160 -4.80 10.70 -5.17
CA ASN A 160 -6.05 11.36 -5.54
C ASN A 160 -6.81 10.64 -6.69
N ASP A 161 -6.44 9.40 -7.02
CA ASP A 161 -7.02 8.56 -8.09
C ASP A 161 -6.91 9.18 -9.51
N ASN A 162 -6.04 10.18 -9.69
CA ASN A 162 -5.76 10.81 -10.98
C ASN A 162 -4.71 10.00 -11.77
N TYR A 163 -4.99 8.72 -12.02
CA TYR A 163 -4.02 7.75 -12.54
C TYR A 163 -3.35 8.15 -13.86
N GLY A 164 -4.10 8.79 -14.78
CA GLY A 164 -3.53 9.26 -16.05
C GLY A 164 -2.44 10.32 -15.86
N VAL A 165 -2.66 11.29 -14.95
CA VAL A 165 -1.67 12.31 -14.61
C VAL A 165 -0.52 11.70 -13.81
N ALA A 166 -0.84 10.79 -12.87
CA ALA A 166 0.15 10.06 -12.08
C ALA A 166 1.13 9.30 -12.98
N ILE A 167 0.64 8.50 -13.93
CA ILE A 167 1.49 7.75 -14.86
C ILE A 167 2.39 8.69 -15.66
N LYS A 168 1.85 9.80 -16.19
CA LYS A 168 2.64 10.76 -16.96
C LYS A 168 3.79 11.32 -16.11
N THR A 169 3.49 11.86 -14.93
CA THR A 169 4.49 12.51 -14.07
C THR A 169 5.45 11.51 -13.43
N LEU A 170 5.00 10.28 -13.11
CA LEU A 170 5.88 9.22 -12.64
C LEU A 170 6.84 8.71 -13.72
N ASN A 171 6.48 8.76 -15.00
CA ASN A 171 7.45 8.50 -16.07
C ASN A 171 8.53 9.57 -16.14
N GLU A 172 8.19 10.84 -15.87
CA GLU A 172 9.19 11.90 -15.69
C GLU A 172 10.06 11.63 -14.46
N ALA A 173 9.47 11.22 -13.34
CA ALA A 173 10.19 10.82 -12.13
C ALA A 173 11.15 9.62 -12.36
N ALA A 174 10.78 8.68 -13.23
CA ALA A 174 11.65 7.55 -13.58
C ALA A 174 12.95 7.99 -14.32
N ILE A 175 12.92 9.14 -14.97
CA ILE A 175 14.09 9.75 -15.60
C ILE A 175 14.90 10.53 -14.54
N GLU A 176 14.22 11.29 -13.69
CA GLU A 176 14.85 12.07 -12.61
C GLU A 176 15.53 11.16 -11.57
N GLU A 177 14.89 10.02 -11.24
CA GLU A 177 15.30 9.11 -10.15
C GLU A 177 15.25 7.63 -10.59
N PRO A 178 16.11 7.17 -11.50
CA PRO A 178 16.02 5.83 -12.09
C PRO A 178 16.19 4.67 -11.09
N ALA A 179 16.79 4.93 -9.93
CA ALA A 179 16.98 3.97 -8.84
C ALA A 179 15.82 3.97 -7.82
N ASN A 180 14.86 4.86 -7.95
CA ASN A 180 13.71 4.90 -7.05
C ASN A 180 12.69 3.80 -7.41
N ALA A 181 12.73 2.70 -6.66
CA ALA A 181 11.88 1.54 -6.90
C ALA A 181 10.37 1.82 -6.72
N GLU A 182 10.03 2.85 -5.95
CA GLU A 182 8.62 3.23 -5.71
C GLU A 182 7.98 3.85 -6.96
N VAL A 183 8.77 4.47 -7.83
CA VAL A 183 8.27 5.08 -9.07
C VAL A 183 7.62 4.03 -9.99
N PRO A 184 8.30 2.97 -10.44
CA PRO A 184 7.66 1.95 -11.27
C PRO A 184 6.56 1.20 -10.51
N TYR A 185 6.66 1.04 -9.18
CA TYR A 185 5.59 0.45 -8.38
C TYR A 185 4.30 1.27 -8.46
N LEU A 186 4.35 2.59 -8.32
CA LEU A 186 3.18 3.47 -8.42
C LEU A 186 2.59 3.49 -9.84
N ILE A 187 3.44 3.42 -10.88
CA ILE A 187 2.97 3.29 -12.27
C ILE A 187 2.21 1.96 -12.43
N ALA A 188 2.75 0.86 -11.90
CA ALA A 188 2.12 -0.44 -11.95
C ALA A 188 0.75 -0.43 -11.27
N HIS A 189 0.67 0.16 -10.07
CA HIS A 189 -0.58 0.33 -9.34
C HIS A 189 -1.59 1.19 -10.10
N SER A 190 -1.15 2.32 -10.65
CA SER A 190 -2.02 3.17 -11.47
C SER A 190 -2.67 2.39 -12.63
N TYR A 191 -1.90 1.54 -13.31
CA TYR A 191 -2.46 0.68 -14.35
C TYR A 191 -3.36 -0.42 -13.78
N ALA A 192 -3.01 -1.00 -12.64
CA ALA A 192 -3.81 -2.06 -11.99
C ALA A 192 -5.16 -1.54 -11.51
N ASP A 193 -5.20 -0.35 -10.89
CA ASP A 193 -6.43 0.30 -10.44
C ASP A 193 -7.35 0.69 -11.61
N MET A 194 -6.77 0.98 -12.77
CA MET A 194 -7.49 1.12 -14.04
C MET A 194 -7.86 -0.23 -14.68
N MET A 195 -7.66 -1.36 -14.01
CA MET A 195 -7.84 -2.74 -14.51
C MET A 195 -7.01 -3.07 -15.75
N ASN A 196 -5.97 -2.30 -16.04
CA ASN A 196 -5.08 -2.51 -17.17
C ASN A 196 -3.88 -3.37 -16.79
N TYR A 197 -4.15 -4.59 -16.32
CA TYR A 197 -3.18 -5.51 -15.73
C TYR A 197 -2.01 -5.83 -16.68
N LYS A 198 -2.29 -5.94 -17.99
CA LYS A 198 -1.24 -6.23 -18.96
C LYS A 198 -0.15 -5.17 -18.98
N LEU A 199 -0.51 -3.90 -18.79
CA LEU A 199 0.44 -2.80 -18.71
C LEU A 199 1.08 -2.67 -17.34
N ALA A 200 0.41 -3.13 -16.26
CA ALA A 200 0.94 -3.10 -14.89
C ALA A 200 2.13 -4.05 -14.70
N ILE A 201 2.07 -5.26 -15.25
CA ILE A 201 3.06 -6.33 -15.02
C ILE A 201 4.51 -5.88 -15.25
N PRO A 202 4.92 -5.28 -16.38
CA PRO A 202 6.31 -4.90 -16.61
C PRO A 202 6.81 -3.85 -15.61
N PHE A 203 5.93 -3.00 -15.10
CA PHE A 203 6.30 -2.01 -14.08
C PHE A 203 6.43 -2.64 -12.70
N PHE A 204 5.58 -3.61 -12.32
CA PHE A 204 5.81 -4.42 -11.11
C PHE A 204 7.14 -5.15 -11.19
N GLN A 205 7.45 -5.79 -12.31
CA GLN A 205 8.72 -6.47 -12.49
C GLN A 205 9.91 -5.53 -12.37
N LYS A 206 9.81 -4.31 -12.92
CA LYS A 206 10.85 -3.29 -12.78
C LYS A 206 11.02 -2.84 -11.32
N ALA A 207 9.93 -2.63 -10.60
CA ALA A 207 9.94 -2.27 -9.18
C ALA A 207 10.62 -3.36 -8.33
N ILE A 208 10.25 -4.62 -8.55
CA ILE A 208 10.82 -5.79 -7.87
C ILE A 208 12.30 -5.94 -8.21
N ALA A 209 12.71 -5.71 -9.46
CA ALA A 209 14.11 -5.76 -9.85
C ALA A 209 14.97 -4.72 -9.11
N LEU A 210 14.41 -3.53 -8.84
CA LEU A 210 15.07 -2.47 -8.07
C LEU A 210 15.06 -2.76 -6.55
N LYS A 211 14.05 -3.46 -6.05
CA LYS A 211 13.90 -3.78 -4.62
C LYS A 211 13.42 -5.23 -4.43
N PRO A 212 14.29 -6.23 -4.62
CA PRO A 212 13.91 -7.64 -4.67
C PRO A 212 13.54 -8.26 -3.31
N THR A 213 13.66 -7.51 -2.23
CA THR A 213 13.29 -7.94 -0.87
C THR A 213 11.87 -7.52 -0.48
N GLU A 214 11.13 -6.83 -1.36
CA GLU A 214 9.80 -6.35 -1.06
C GLU A 214 8.75 -7.42 -1.37
N GLY A 215 8.57 -8.36 -0.45
CA GLY A 215 7.65 -9.49 -0.60
C GLY A 215 6.21 -9.09 -0.90
N TYR A 216 5.78 -7.92 -0.41
CA TYR A 216 4.44 -7.39 -0.68
C TYR A 216 4.22 -7.11 -2.18
N TRP A 217 5.18 -6.49 -2.87
CA TRP A 217 5.07 -6.18 -4.30
C TRP A 217 5.06 -7.46 -5.17
N ILE A 218 5.83 -8.47 -4.73
CA ILE A 218 5.86 -9.78 -5.40
C ILE A 218 4.50 -10.47 -5.25
N TYR A 219 3.91 -10.40 -4.07
CA TYR A 219 2.58 -10.94 -3.80
C TYR A 219 1.50 -10.29 -4.68
N GLU A 220 1.50 -8.95 -4.75
CA GLU A 220 0.58 -8.20 -5.61
C GLU A 220 0.72 -8.58 -7.09
N LEU A 221 1.94 -8.73 -7.58
CA LEU A 221 2.17 -9.24 -8.94
C LEU A 221 1.56 -10.65 -9.13
N GLY A 222 1.64 -11.50 -8.11
CA GLY A 222 0.97 -12.80 -8.11
C GLY A 222 -0.55 -12.68 -8.24
N LEU A 223 -1.17 -11.73 -7.53
CA LEU A 223 -2.61 -11.46 -7.63
C LEU A 223 -3.01 -10.86 -8.99
N ILE A 224 -2.17 -10.02 -9.57
CA ILE A 224 -2.38 -9.50 -10.93
C ILE A 224 -2.34 -10.63 -11.97
N CYS A 225 -1.36 -11.55 -11.85
CA CYS A 225 -1.31 -12.74 -12.69
C CYS A 225 -2.56 -13.61 -12.53
N TYR A 226 -3.06 -13.79 -11.31
CA TYR A 226 -4.33 -14.49 -11.04
C TYR A 226 -5.51 -13.83 -11.76
N ALA A 227 -5.64 -12.51 -11.68
CA ALA A 227 -6.70 -11.75 -12.34
C ALA A 227 -6.67 -11.90 -13.87
N MET A 228 -5.50 -12.14 -14.42
CA MET A 228 -5.28 -12.37 -15.86
C MET A 228 -5.39 -13.84 -16.27
N HIS A 229 -5.72 -14.76 -15.37
CA HIS A 229 -5.71 -16.21 -15.59
C HIS A 229 -4.34 -16.79 -15.98
N ASP A 230 -3.25 -16.11 -15.60
CA ASP A 230 -1.89 -16.65 -15.69
C ASP A 230 -1.57 -17.41 -14.39
N ASP A 231 -2.25 -18.56 -14.23
CA ASP A 231 -2.23 -19.34 -13.00
C ASP A 231 -0.82 -19.81 -12.62
N LYS A 232 0.03 -20.10 -13.62
CA LYS A 232 1.43 -20.54 -13.37
C LYS A 232 2.28 -19.43 -12.74
N ASN A 233 2.22 -18.23 -13.31
CA ASN A 233 2.95 -17.09 -12.75
C ASN A 233 2.32 -16.60 -11.45
N SER A 234 1.01 -16.70 -11.29
CA SER A 234 0.33 -16.41 -10.03
C SER A 234 0.90 -17.27 -8.90
N LEU A 235 0.89 -18.60 -9.05
CA LEU A 235 1.45 -19.52 -8.05
C LEU A 235 2.94 -19.23 -7.77
N LYS A 236 3.73 -19.02 -8.84
CA LYS A 236 5.15 -18.70 -8.72
C LYS A 236 5.38 -17.48 -7.83
N TYR A 237 4.72 -16.36 -8.13
CA TYR A 237 4.95 -15.10 -7.41
C TYR A 237 4.36 -15.14 -5.99
N ILE A 238 3.24 -15.83 -5.75
CA ILE A 238 2.71 -16.01 -4.39
C ILE A 238 3.71 -16.79 -3.53
N LEU A 239 4.32 -17.85 -4.03
CA LEU A 239 5.35 -18.61 -3.31
C LEU A 239 6.60 -17.76 -3.08
N GLU A 240 7.10 -17.07 -4.11
CA GLU A 240 8.27 -16.19 -4.00
C GLU A 240 8.08 -15.08 -2.97
N ALA A 241 6.89 -14.53 -2.87
CA ALA A 241 6.57 -13.50 -1.88
C ALA A 241 6.83 -13.96 -0.43
N ALA A 242 6.44 -15.19 -0.10
CA ALA A 242 6.70 -15.76 1.22
C ALA A 242 8.20 -15.96 1.50
N ASP A 243 8.96 -16.38 0.48
CA ASP A 243 10.43 -16.51 0.59
C ASP A 243 11.10 -15.14 0.80
N LYS A 244 10.47 -14.06 0.38
CA LYS A 244 10.89 -12.66 0.61
C LYS A 244 10.27 -12.03 1.85
N GLY A 245 9.70 -12.84 2.74
CA GLY A 245 9.21 -12.42 4.05
C GLY A 245 7.78 -11.86 4.06
N PHE A 246 7.00 -12.06 3.00
CA PHE A 246 5.58 -11.76 3.05
C PHE A 246 4.88 -12.66 4.08
N LYS A 247 3.99 -12.07 4.87
CA LYS A 247 3.33 -12.77 5.97
C LYS A 247 2.34 -13.81 5.46
N ARG A 248 2.47 -15.04 5.95
CA ARG A 248 1.56 -16.18 5.65
C ARG A 248 0.36 -16.15 6.57
N ASP A 249 -0.51 -15.15 6.43
CA ASP A 249 -1.81 -15.11 7.12
C ASP A 249 -2.89 -15.89 6.34
N ASN A 250 -4.14 -15.85 6.82
CA ASN A 250 -5.20 -16.63 6.21
C ASN A 250 -5.50 -16.17 4.77
N ASP A 251 -5.42 -14.87 4.48
CA ASP A 251 -5.64 -14.33 3.13
C ASP A 251 -4.57 -14.82 2.15
N TYR A 252 -3.30 -14.84 2.60
CA TYR A 252 -2.22 -15.45 1.83
C TYR A 252 -2.44 -16.94 1.59
N LEU A 253 -2.82 -17.71 2.64
CA LEU A 253 -3.04 -19.15 2.51
C LEU A 253 -4.22 -19.46 1.59
N GLU A 254 -5.27 -18.67 1.64
CA GLU A 254 -6.42 -18.82 0.73
C GLU A 254 -6.00 -18.61 -0.73
N ASN A 255 -5.32 -17.49 -1.02
CA ASN A 255 -4.82 -17.20 -2.38
C ASN A 255 -3.80 -18.24 -2.86
N LEU A 256 -2.94 -18.75 -1.98
CA LEU A 256 -1.99 -19.83 -2.30
C LEU A 256 -2.75 -21.13 -2.61
N GLY A 257 -3.72 -21.49 -1.80
CA GLY A 257 -4.56 -22.70 -2.02
C GLY A 257 -5.29 -22.62 -3.37
N ILE A 258 -5.90 -21.47 -3.67
CA ILE A 258 -6.57 -21.19 -4.96
C ILE A 258 -5.56 -21.30 -6.12
N ALA A 259 -4.37 -20.73 -5.97
CA ALA A 259 -3.36 -20.79 -7.02
C ALA A 259 -2.91 -22.22 -7.32
N TYR A 260 -2.74 -23.06 -6.29
CA TYR A 260 -2.49 -24.48 -6.47
C TYR A 260 -3.66 -25.22 -7.20
N LEU A 261 -4.91 -24.93 -6.79
CA LEU A 261 -6.08 -25.53 -7.45
C LEU A 261 -6.15 -25.15 -8.94
N ASN A 262 -5.86 -23.89 -9.27
CA ASN A 262 -5.92 -23.39 -10.64
C ASN A 262 -4.86 -24.03 -11.57
N VAL A 263 -3.65 -24.28 -11.04
CA VAL A 263 -2.64 -25.03 -11.84
C VAL A 263 -2.91 -26.52 -11.87
N GLY A 264 -3.95 -26.98 -11.17
CA GLY A 264 -4.39 -28.37 -11.14
C GLY A 264 -3.73 -29.23 -10.08
N ASP A 265 -2.95 -28.64 -9.18
CA ASP A 265 -2.35 -29.31 -8.02
C ASP A 265 -3.36 -29.36 -6.86
N LEU A 266 -4.28 -30.34 -6.99
CA LEU A 266 -5.38 -30.50 -6.05
C LEU A 266 -4.88 -30.82 -4.63
N ASP A 267 -3.84 -31.63 -4.51
CA ASP A 267 -3.40 -32.15 -3.22
C ASP A 267 -2.77 -31.02 -2.36
N ASN A 268 -1.90 -30.19 -2.95
CA ASN A 268 -1.35 -29.03 -2.26
C ASN A 268 -2.40 -27.95 -2.01
N GLY A 269 -3.28 -27.69 -2.97
CA GLY A 269 -4.36 -26.69 -2.82
C GLY A 269 -5.28 -27.03 -1.65
N VAL A 270 -5.80 -28.28 -1.62
CA VAL A 270 -6.68 -28.76 -0.53
C VAL A 270 -5.95 -28.77 0.81
N LYS A 271 -4.68 -29.19 0.84
CA LYS A 271 -3.89 -29.17 2.07
C LYS A 271 -3.82 -27.76 2.68
N ILE A 272 -3.47 -26.78 1.86
CA ILE A 272 -3.35 -25.38 2.32
C ILE A 272 -4.70 -24.81 2.78
N LEU A 273 -5.78 -25.05 2.03
CA LEU A 273 -7.12 -24.57 2.42
C LEU A 273 -7.62 -25.23 3.70
N ASN A 274 -7.29 -26.50 3.94
CA ASN A 274 -7.61 -27.17 5.20
C ASN A 274 -6.86 -26.58 6.41
N GLU A 275 -5.68 -25.97 6.24
CA GLU A 275 -5.01 -25.23 7.34
C GLU A 275 -5.88 -24.06 7.85
N ILE A 276 -6.66 -23.43 6.97
CA ILE A 276 -7.60 -22.38 7.33
C ILE A 276 -8.83 -23.00 8.01
N LEU A 277 -9.37 -24.11 7.45
CA LEU A 277 -10.55 -24.81 8.01
C LEU A 277 -10.31 -25.37 9.42
N ILE A 278 -9.07 -25.71 9.80
CA ILE A 278 -8.73 -26.07 11.18
C ILE A 278 -9.09 -24.94 12.16
N LYS A 279 -8.93 -23.69 11.73
CA LYS A 279 -9.22 -22.49 12.55
C LYS A 279 -10.66 -22.00 12.39
N LYS A 280 -11.27 -22.26 11.22
CA LYS A 280 -12.61 -21.82 10.84
C LYS A 280 -13.35 -22.97 10.16
N PRO A 281 -13.75 -24.02 10.91
CA PRO A 281 -14.31 -25.24 10.32
C PRO A 281 -15.68 -25.04 9.63
N SER A 282 -16.38 -23.94 9.95
CA SER A 282 -17.67 -23.58 9.35
C SER A 282 -17.56 -22.56 8.21
N ASP A 283 -16.37 -22.36 7.62
CA ASP A 283 -16.22 -21.48 6.45
C ASP A 283 -16.79 -22.16 5.20
N MET A 284 -18.07 -21.91 4.94
CA MET A 284 -18.81 -22.55 3.85
C MET A 284 -18.23 -22.23 2.48
N ASN A 285 -17.64 -21.06 2.30
CA ASN A 285 -17.01 -20.68 1.03
C ASN A 285 -15.79 -21.56 0.75
N LEU A 286 -14.93 -21.78 1.74
CA LEU A 286 -13.78 -22.67 1.60
C LEU A 286 -14.19 -24.12 1.42
N LEU A 287 -15.19 -24.59 2.18
CA LEU A 287 -15.72 -25.94 2.02
C LEU A 287 -16.25 -26.14 0.60
N ASN A 288 -17.05 -25.21 0.09
CA ASN A 288 -17.58 -25.29 -1.28
C ASN A 288 -16.45 -25.26 -2.33
N MET A 289 -15.45 -24.39 -2.16
CA MET A 289 -14.31 -24.30 -3.08
C MET A 289 -13.54 -25.62 -3.19
N ILE A 290 -13.30 -26.28 -2.06
CA ILE A 290 -12.61 -27.57 -2.04
C ILE A 290 -13.51 -28.64 -2.68
N ALA A 291 -14.81 -28.66 -2.38
CA ALA A 291 -15.76 -29.56 -2.96
C ALA A 291 -15.82 -29.44 -4.48
N GLU A 292 -15.92 -28.22 -5.00
CA GLU A 292 -15.89 -27.95 -6.44
C GLU A 292 -14.59 -28.43 -7.09
N ALA A 293 -13.43 -28.19 -6.46
CA ALA A 293 -12.14 -28.64 -6.98
C ALA A 293 -12.10 -30.18 -7.11
N TYR A 294 -12.60 -30.90 -6.11
CA TYR A 294 -12.76 -32.38 -6.18
C TYR A 294 -13.74 -32.78 -7.27
N TYR A 295 -14.87 -32.09 -7.41
CA TYR A 295 -15.89 -32.36 -8.40
C TYR A 295 -15.33 -32.28 -9.83
N TYR A 296 -14.64 -31.17 -10.16
CA TYR A 296 -14.05 -30.98 -11.49
C TYR A 296 -12.92 -31.96 -11.80
N LYS A 297 -12.29 -32.54 -10.79
CA LYS A 297 -11.32 -33.64 -10.95
C LYS A 297 -11.94 -35.03 -11.00
N GLY A 298 -13.29 -35.14 -10.95
CA GLY A 298 -14.00 -36.41 -10.98
C GLY A 298 -13.91 -37.19 -9.68
N LYS A 299 -13.36 -36.61 -8.60
CA LYS A 299 -13.26 -37.21 -7.27
C LYS A 299 -14.59 -36.98 -6.50
N PHE A 300 -15.69 -37.54 -7.03
CA PHE A 300 -17.05 -37.21 -6.58
C PHE A 300 -17.33 -37.56 -5.10
N GLN A 301 -16.72 -38.62 -4.55
CA GLN A 301 -16.93 -38.95 -3.13
C GLN A 301 -16.34 -37.85 -2.23
N GLN A 302 -15.11 -37.46 -2.49
CA GLN A 302 -14.46 -36.37 -1.72
C GLN A 302 -15.23 -35.03 -1.86
N ALA A 303 -15.76 -34.75 -3.05
CA ALA A 303 -16.60 -33.57 -3.24
C ALA A 303 -17.86 -33.62 -2.34
N MET A 304 -18.55 -34.74 -2.33
CA MET A 304 -19.73 -34.93 -1.48
C MET A 304 -19.39 -34.78 0.01
N ASP A 305 -18.28 -35.35 0.47
CA ASP A 305 -17.85 -35.27 1.88
C ASP A 305 -17.68 -33.78 2.35
N TYR A 306 -17.27 -32.87 1.46
CA TYR A 306 -17.19 -31.45 1.79
C TYR A 306 -18.56 -30.75 1.72
N TRP A 307 -19.42 -31.07 0.75
CA TRP A 307 -20.78 -30.52 0.71
C TRP A 307 -21.64 -31.04 1.84
N ASP A 308 -21.46 -32.29 2.29
CA ASP A 308 -22.11 -32.84 3.48
C ASP A 308 -21.73 -32.03 4.73
N LYS A 309 -20.44 -31.59 4.87
CA LYS A 309 -20.06 -30.72 5.96
C LYS A 309 -20.79 -29.35 5.89
N ILE A 310 -21.04 -28.81 4.70
CA ILE A 310 -21.87 -27.60 4.58
C ILE A 310 -23.27 -27.89 5.13
N LEU A 311 -23.87 -29.00 4.75
CA LEU A 311 -25.20 -29.37 5.23
C LEU A 311 -25.25 -29.73 6.74
N GLU A 312 -24.12 -30.06 7.36
CA GLU A 312 -24.03 -30.19 8.83
C GLU A 312 -24.21 -28.83 9.53
N TYR A 313 -23.68 -27.75 8.92
CA TYR A 313 -23.80 -26.37 9.45
C TYR A 313 -25.10 -25.68 9.01
N ASP A 314 -25.48 -25.85 7.73
CA ASP A 314 -26.73 -25.32 7.17
C ASP A 314 -27.48 -26.40 6.40
N LYS A 315 -28.45 -27.03 7.08
CA LYS A 315 -29.30 -28.06 6.49
C LYS A 315 -30.19 -27.54 5.35
N THR A 316 -30.29 -26.25 5.19
CA THR A 316 -31.11 -25.57 4.17
C THR A 316 -30.33 -25.11 2.95
N ASP A 317 -29.04 -25.39 2.88
CA ASP A 317 -28.22 -25.09 1.72
C ASP A 317 -28.60 -25.93 0.50
N ALA A 318 -29.53 -25.39 -0.28
CA ALA A 318 -30.01 -26.04 -1.50
C ALA A 318 -28.93 -26.28 -2.53
N SER A 319 -27.93 -25.39 -2.59
CA SER A 319 -26.80 -25.48 -3.56
C SER A 319 -25.92 -26.71 -3.24
N ALA A 320 -25.53 -26.89 -1.99
CA ALA A 320 -24.76 -28.05 -1.56
C ALA A 320 -25.53 -29.35 -1.85
N LEU A 321 -26.81 -29.41 -1.52
CA LEU A 321 -27.65 -30.58 -1.80
C LEU A 321 -27.76 -30.88 -3.30
N TYR A 322 -27.91 -29.84 -4.13
CA TYR A 322 -27.94 -29.95 -5.58
C TYR A 322 -26.62 -30.54 -6.10
N MET A 323 -25.48 -30.03 -5.65
CA MET A 323 -24.18 -30.51 -6.08
C MET A 323 -23.88 -31.95 -5.64
N ILE A 324 -24.35 -32.38 -4.46
CA ILE A 324 -24.32 -33.79 -4.06
C ILE A 324 -25.13 -34.64 -5.05
N GLY A 325 -26.35 -34.20 -5.40
CA GLY A 325 -27.16 -34.87 -6.41
C GLY A 325 -26.43 -34.98 -7.77
N MET A 326 -25.72 -33.92 -8.18
CA MET A 326 -24.88 -33.90 -9.38
C MET A 326 -23.73 -34.92 -9.29
N CYS A 327 -23.09 -35.05 -8.15
CA CYS A 327 -22.06 -36.07 -7.91
C CYS A 327 -22.58 -37.48 -8.11
N TYR A 328 -23.74 -37.80 -7.54
CA TYR A 328 -24.38 -39.11 -7.72
C TYR A 328 -24.66 -39.38 -9.20
N GLN A 329 -25.21 -38.44 -9.94
CA GLN A 329 -25.44 -38.60 -11.38
C GLN A 329 -24.14 -38.86 -12.17
N LYS A 330 -23.06 -38.15 -11.82
CA LYS A 330 -21.74 -38.29 -12.47
C LYS A 330 -21.03 -39.60 -12.11
N LYS A 331 -21.28 -40.17 -10.94
CA LYS A 331 -20.78 -41.53 -10.58
C LYS A 331 -21.36 -42.60 -11.48
N GLY A 332 -22.50 -42.36 -12.07
CA GLY A 332 -23.17 -43.32 -12.99
C GLY A 332 -23.81 -44.48 -12.29
N GLY A 333 -24.43 -45.39 -13.08
CA GLY A 333 -25.22 -46.48 -12.59
C GLY A 333 -26.67 -46.08 -12.31
N LYS A 334 -27.62 -46.96 -12.60
CA LYS A 334 -29.07 -46.65 -12.49
C LYS A 334 -29.48 -46.11 -11.12
N GLU A 335 -28.99 -46.76 -10.06
CA GLU A 335 -29.32 -46.37 -8.69
C GLU A 335 -28.78 -44.99 -8.31
N ASN A 336 -27.50 -44.74 -8.61
CA ASN A 336 -26.89 -43.42 -8.35
C ASN A 336 -27.58 -42.31 -9.15
N ILE A 337 -27.88 -42.54 -10.43
CA ILE A 337 -28.59 -41.58 -11.27
C ILE A 337 -29.96 -41.24 -10.68
N ALA A 338 -30.74 -42.27 -10.27
CA ALA A 338 -32.06 -42.07 -9.68
C ALA A 338 -31.96 -41.25 -8.36
N LYS A 339 -31.04 -41.64 -7.46
CA LYS A 339 -30.78 -40.90 -6.23
C LYS A 339 -30.33 -39.45 -6.51
N GLY A 340 -29.45 -39.27 -7.46
CA GLY A 340 -28.98 -37.93 -7.84
C GLY A 340 -30.08 -37.02 -8.37
N ILE A 341 -30.99 -37.56 -9.20
CA ILE A 341 -32.17 -36.84 -9.69
C ILE A 341 -33.08 -36.45 -8.52
N GLN A 342 -33.37 -37.38 -7.63
CA GLN A 342 -34.20 -37.10 -6.44
C GLN A 342 -33.62 -35.97 -5.59
N LEU A 343 -32.30 -35.97 -5.30
CA LEU A 343 -31.65 -34.93 -4.52
C LEU A 343 -31.70 -33.58 -5.22
N CYS A 344 -31.47 -33.53 -6.54
CA CYS A 344 -31.59 -32.29 -7.31
C CYS A 344 -33.03 -31.76 -7.30
N ASP A 345 -34.06 -32.64 -7.39
CA ASP A 345 -35.46 -32.23 -7.35
C ASP A 345 -35.83 -31.63 -5.97
N VAL A 346 -35.34 -32.23 -4.89
CA VAL A 346 -35.51 -31.69 -3.53
C VAL A 346 -34.83 -30.32 -3.42
N ALA A 347 -33.59 -30.17 -3.89
CA ALA A 347 -32.88 -28.93 -3.87
C ALA A 347 -33.56 -27.82 -4.67
N ILE A 348 -34.10 -28.14 -5.86
CA ILE A 348 -34.88 -27.21 -6.69
C ILE A 348 -36.20 -26.82 -5.98
N GLY A 349 -36.80 -27.77 -5.21
CA GLY A 349 -37.96 -27.47 -4.38
C GLY A 349 -37.63 -26.44 -3.26
N MET A 350 -36.41 -26.49 -2.72
CA MET A 350 -35.91 -25.52 -1.73
C MET A 350 -35.53 -24.20 -2.32
N ASP A 351 -34.83 -24.20 -3.48
CA ASP A 351 -34.45 -23.01 -4.26
C ASP A 351 -34.77 -23.22 -5.75
N PRO A 352 -35.91 -22.68 -6.25
CA PRO A 352 -36.33 -22.80 -7.65
C PRO A 352 -35.32 -22.22 -8.67
N SER A 353 -34.42 -21.31 -8.26
CA SER A 353 -33.41 -20.74 -9.16
C SER A 353 -32.45 -21.81 -9.71
N LEU A 354 -32.22 -22.88 -8.96
CA LEU A 354 -31.39 -24.01 -9.36
C LEU A 354 -31.95 -24.78 -10.56
N GLY A 355 -33.26 -24.70 -10.81
CA GLY A 355 -33.91 -25.32 -11.97
C GLY A 355 -33.36 -24.79 -13.31
N SER A 356 -32.87 -23.56 -13.37
CA SER A 356 -32.26 -22.98 -14.56
C SER A 356 -30.95 -23.68 -14.97
N TYR A 357 -30.21 -24.25 -14.04
CA TYR A 357 -29.01 -25.04 -14.34
C TYR A 357 -29.35 -26.35 -15.04
N ARG A 358 -30.45 -26.96 -14.69
CA ARG A 358 -30.95 -28.19 -15.32
C ARG A 358 -31.39 -27.93 -16.78
N GLN A 359 -32.10 -26.83 -17.04
CA GLN A 359 -32.55 -26.45 -18.38
C GLN A 359 -31.37 -26.15 -19.31
N LYS A 360 -30.36 -25.40 -18.86
CA LYS A 360 -29.17 -25.09 -19.67
C LYS A 360 -28.43 -26.37 -20.09
N LYS A 361 -28.35 -27.38 -19.20
CA LYS A 361 -27.72 -28.67 -19.53
C LYS A 361 -28.52 -29.50 -20.55
N MET A 362 -29.85 -29.52 -20.44
CA MET A 362 -30.71 -30.22 -21.41
C MET A 362 -30.62 -29.54 -22.80
N MET A 363 -30.51 -28.22 -22.86
CA MET A 363 -30.35 -27.48 -24.16
C MET A 363 -28.95 -27.61 -24.75
N ALA A 364 -27.92 -27.87 -23.92
CA ALA A 364 -26.55 -28.09 -24.40
C ALA A 364 -26.27 -29.54 -24.85
N GLY A 365 -27.25 -30.44 -24.78
CA GLY A 365 -27.10 -31.84 -25.20
C GLY A 365 -26.14 -32.66 -24.30
N LEU A 366 -25.93 -32.25 -23.06
CA LEU A 366 -25.02 -32.87 -22.09
C LEU A 366 -25.80 -33.70 -21.04
#